data_be582fcc0ad693f5017fd69466dabbeb
#
_entry.id   be582fcc0ad693f5017fd69466dabbeb
#
_cell.length_a   1.000
_cell.length_b   1.000
_cell.length_c   1.000
_cell.angle_alpha   90.00
_cell.angle_beta   90.00
_cell.angle_gamma   90.00
#
_symmetry.space_group_name_H-M   'P 1'
#
loop_
_entity.id
_entity.type
_entity.pdbx_description
1 polymer ?
#
loop_
_entity_poly.entity_id
_entity_poly.type
_entity_poly.pdbx_seq_one_letter_code
_entity_poly.pdbx_strand_id
1 'polypeptide(L)'
;MRILITLVSLVLFSSCQSDYEENNIAIVIHGGAGTILKENMTPELELAYLQKLEEAVKTGYQILQEGGTSQNAVEETIKIMENSPLFNAGLGAVLTNDETVSLDASFMEGSNLNAGAIAGSQYIKNPISAAISVMNDSPHVLLSSEGADEFAIKMGLDTMPNSYFITERRLNSVRKAKENDRLAVVDPFINDYKYGTVGCVAIDKNGNISSGTSTGGTTNKKWGRIGDAPIIGAGTYANNECCGISATGWGEHFIRNVVAYDIAAQIMYNDESITEASKKSLEKVMKTGGDGGVIGLDKNGNVSMEFNTAGMYRAFIGSDGELIVKIYSN
;
A
#
# COMPACT_ATOMS: atom_id res chain seq x y z
N MET A 1 46.34 0.35 73.28
CA MET A 1 45.02 -0.07 72.69
C MET A 1 44.96 0.55 71.32
N ARG A 2 45.30 -0.21 70.26
CA ARG A 2 45.35 0.27 68.87
C ARG A 2 44.08 -0.20 68.24
N ILE A 3 43.23 0.72 67.79
CA ILE A 3 41.97 0.46 67.04
C ILE A 3 42.32 0.31 65.55
N LEU A 4 42.12 -0.85 65.01
CA LEU A 4 42.30 -1.15 63.59
C LEU A 4 40.99 -0.80 62.86
N ILE A 5 41.02 0.25 62.05
CA ILE A 5 39.89 0.64 61.22
C ILE A 5 40.02 -0.13 59.86
N THR A 6 39.17 -1.12 59.63
CA THR A 6 39.10 -1.85 58.37
C THR A 6 38.19 -1.08 57.43
N LEU A 7 38.80 -0.53 56.36
CA LEU A 7 38.08 0.16 55.29
C LEU A 7 37.51 -0.92 54.33
N VAL A 8 36.20 -1.10 54.30
CA VAL A 8 35.49 -1.96 53.31
C VAL A 8 35.20 -1.13 52.08
N SER A 9 35.96 -1.36 51.01
CA SER A 9 35.70 -0.77 49.70
C SER A 9 34.54 -1.48 49.04
N LEU A 10 33.38 -0.83 48.94
CA LEU A 10 32.22 -1.30 48.18
C LEU A 10 32.47 -1.01 46.71
N VAL A 11 32.78 -2.01 45.92
CA VAL A 11 32.88 -1.91 44.45
C VAL A 11 31.48 -2.03 43.90
N LEU A 12 30.88 -0.90 43.50
CA LEU A 12 29.61 -0.87 42.70
C LEU A 12 29.91 -1.33 41.28
N PHE A 13 29.58 -2.55 40.98
CA PHE A 13 29.46 -2.99 39.60
C PHE A 13 28.22 -2.28 38.96
N SER A 14 28.46 -1.19 38.25
CA SER A 14 27.49 -0.68 37.26
C SER A 14 27.43 -1.70 36.16
N SER A 15 26.41 -2.57 36.16
CA SER A 15 26.03 -3.33 35.01
C SER A 15 25.50 -2.35 33.97
N CYS A 16 26.28 -2.08 32.92
CA CYS A 16 25.71 -1.57 31.68
C CYS A 16 24.75 -2.65 31.19
N GLN A 17 23.46 -2.52 31.52
CA GLN A 17 22.40 -3.09 30.70
C GLN A 17 22.49 -2.34 29.38
N SER A 18 23.00 -2.98 28.35
CA SER A 18 22.71 -2.57 26.99
C SER A 18 21.19 -2.74 26.84
N ASP A 19 20.48 -1.62 26.87
CA ASP A 19 19.15 -1.57 26.31
C ASP A 19 19.31 -2.06 24.87
N TYR A 20 18.97 -3.33 24.62
CA TYR A 20 18.64 -3.78 23.29
C TYR A 20 17.39 -2.98 22.96
N GLU A 21 17.53 -1.86 22.25
CA GLU A 21 16.42 -1.28 21.53
C GLU A 21 15.90 -2.39 20.63
N GLU A 22 14.75 -2.93 20.96
CA GLU A 22 14.03 -3.83 20.09
C GLU A 22 13.87 -3.10 18.76
N ASN A 23 14.56 -3.62 17.75
CA ASN A 23 14.62 -3.03 16.42
C ASN A 23 13.27 -3.31 15.76
N ASN A 24 12.25 -2.52 16.06
CA ASN A 24 10.85 -2.71 15.68
C ASN A 24 10.60 -2.35 14.21
N ILE A 25 11.58 -2.62 13.32
CA ILE A 25 11.37 -2.44 11.88
C ILE A 25 10.43 -3.52 11.35
N ALA A 26 9.49 -3.09 10.53
CA ALA A 26 8.59 -4.00 9.84
C ALA A 26 8.11 -3.40 8.52
N ILE A 27 7.78 -4.25 7.57
CA ILE A 27 7.22 -3.85 6.28
C ILE A 27 6.18 -4.87 5.81
N VAL A 28 5.04 -4.37 5.37
CA VAL A 28 3.96 -5.17 4.78
C VAL A 28 3.53 -4.58 3.45
N ILE A 29 3.28 -5.44 2.46
CA ILE A 29 2.85 -5.03 1.12
C ILE A 29 1.64 -5.80 0.63
N HIS A 30 0.87 -5.18 -0.26
CA HIS A 30 -0.08 -5.88 -1.12
C HIS A 30 0.13 -5.55 -2.60
N GLY A 31 -0.16 -6.52 -3.44
CA GLY A 31 -0.20 -6.39 -4.90
C GLY A 31 -1.62 -6.43 -5.47
N GLY A 32 -2.62 -6.22 -4.61
CA GLY A 32 -4.04 -6.24 -4.98
C GLY A 32 -4.82 -7.41 -4.40
N ALA A 33 -6.10 -7.18 -4.14
CA ALA A 33 -7.09 -8.19 -3.77
C ALA A 33 -8.15 -8.35 -4.88
N GLY A 34 -8.82 -9.50 -4.94
CA GLY A 34 -9.88 -9.75 -5.93
C GLY A 34 -10.17 -11.24 -6.18
N THR A 35 -10.76 -11.54 -7.32
CA THR A 35 -11.07 -12.92 -7.77
C THR A 35 -9.78 -13.65 -8.20
N ILE A 36 -8.87 -13.86 -7.24
CA ILE A 36 -7.58 -14.51 -7.47
C ILE A 36 -7.72 -15.99 -7.08
N LEU A 37 -8.18 -16.78 -8.04
CA LEU A 37 -8.39 -18.22 -7.87
C LEU A 37 -7.18 -19.01 -8.37
N LYS A 38 -6.77 -20.03 -7.62
CA LYS A 38 -5.62 -20.87 -7.97
C LYS A 38 -5.82 -21.60 -9.31
N GLU A 39 -7.04 -22.00 -9.61
CA GLU A 39 -7.41 -22.67 -10.86
C GLU A 39 -7.25 -21.78 -12.12
N ASN A 40 -7.24 -20.45 -11.94
CA ASN A 40 -7.04 -19.46 -13.01
C ASN A 40 -5.58 -18.99 -13.13
N MET A 41 -4.66 -19.58 -12.36
CA MET A 41 -3.25 -19.20 -12.29
C MET A 41 -2.36 -20.32 -12.83
N THR A 42 -1.55 -20.02 -13.85
CA THR A 42 -0.53 -20.98 -14.27
C THR A 42 0.61 -21.01 -13.26
N PRO A 43 1.33 -22.15 -13.09
CA PRO A 43 2.46 -22.23 -12.16
C PRO A 43 3.53 -21.16 -12.41
N GLU A 44 3.81 -20.84 -13.67
CA GLU A 44 4.80 -19.82 -14.06
C GLU A 44 4.35 -18.42 -13.64
N LEU A 45 3.06 -18.10 -13.80
CA LEU A 45 2.50 -16.81 -13.41
C LEU A 45 2.45 -16.67 -11.88
N GLU A 46 2.06 -17.75 -11.17
CA GLU A 46 2.09 -17.80 -9.70
C GLU A 46 3.50 -17.52 -9.18
N LEU A 47 4.49 -18.24 -9.72
CA LEU A 47 5.90 -18.07 -9.36
C LEU A 47 6.37 -16.63 -9.63
N ALA A 48 6.01 -16.04 -10.77
CA ALA A 48 6.37 -14.67 -11.11
C ALA A 48 5.81 -13.64 -10.11
N TYR A 49 4.56 -13.81 -9.66
CA TYR A 49 3.98 -12.97 -8.61
C TYR A 49 4.70 -13.15 -7.27
N LEU A 50 4.95 -14.39 -6.84
CA LEU A 50 5.64 -14.67 -5.58
C LEU A 50 7.04 -14.06 -5.57
N GLN A 51 7.81 -14.24 -6.64
CA GLN A 51 9.15 -13.68 -6.77
C GLN A 51 9.15 -12.15 -6.77
N LYS A 52 8.19 -11.51 -7.45
CA LYS A 52 8.12 -10.06 -7.50
C LYS A 52 7.68 -9.43 -6.16
N LEU A 53 6.77 -10.08 -5.43
CA LEU A 53 6.42 -9.68 -4.07
C LEU A 53 7.60 -9.83 -3.11
N GLU A 54 8.34 -10.94 -3.22
CA GLU A 54 9.54 -11.17 -2.42
C GLU A 54 10.62 -10.12 -2.71
N GLU A 55 10.90 -9.81 -3.98
CA GLU A 55 11.82 -8.75 -4.38
C GLU A 55 11.43 -7.40 -3.77
N ALA A 56 10.15 -7.02 -3.92
CA ALA A 56 9.65 -5.74 -3.44
C ALA A 56 9.77 -5.60 -1.92
N VAL A 57 9.28 -6.59 -1.15
CA VAL A 57 9.29 -6.52 0.30
C VAL A 57 10.70 -6.59 0.88
N LYS A 58 11.59 -7.39 0.29
CA LYS A 58 13.00 -7.49 0.72
C LYS A 58 13.76 -6.20 0.47
N THR A 59 13.54 -5.53 -0.65
CA THR A 59 14.17 -4.23 -0.95
C THR A 59 13.80 -3.18 0.09
N GLY A 60 12.51 -3.04 0.41
CA GLY A 60 12.08 -2.10 1.45
C GLY A 60 12.60 -2.48 2.84
N TYR A 61 12.60 -3.76 3.18
CA TYR A 61 13.13 -4.23 4.45
C TYR A 61 14.64 -3.98 4.60
N GLN A 62 15.41 -4.19 3.54
CA GLN A 62 16.85 -3.89 3.53
C GLN A 62 17.11 -2.41 3.80
N ILE A 63 16.33 -1.49 3.20
CA ILE A 63 16.43 -0.05 3.47
C ILE A 63 16.24 0.23 4.96
N LEU A 64 15.21 -0.39 5.59
CA LEU A 64 14.97 -0.25 7.03
C LEU A 64 16.11 -0.82 7.89
N GLN A 65 16.65 -1.98 7.52
CA GLN A 65 17.79 -2.61 8.20
C GLN A 65 19.04 -1.74 8.16
N GLU A 66 19.29 -1.06 7.06
CA GLU A 66 20.42 -0.13 6.87
C GLU A 66 20.20 1.23 7.56
N GLY A 67 19.04 1.43 8.21
CA GLY A 67 18.72 2.66 8.95
C GLY A 67 18.07 3.74 8.08
N GLY A 68 17.59 3.39 6.90
CA GLY A 68 16.78 4.25 6.06
C GLY A 68 15.39 4.52 6.65
N THR A 69 14.71 5.54 6.11
CA THR A 69 13.39 5.96 6.58
C THR A 69 12.27 5.06 6.06
N SER A 70 11.15 5.01 6.79
CA SER A 70 9.93 4.35 6.33
C SER A 70 9.42 4.92 5.00
N GLN A 71 9.57 6.23 4.76
CA GLN A 71 9.27 6.86 3.46
C GLN A 71 10.07 6.21 2.33
N ASN A 72 11.40 6.12 2.46
CA ASN A 72 12.24 5.53 1.41
C ASN A 72 11.91 4.06 1.18
N ALA A 73 11.63 3.31 2.25
CA ALA A 73 11.25 1.91 2.15
C ALA A 73 9.93 1.73 1.39
N VAL A 74 8.90 2.54 1.68
CA VAL A 74 7.61 2.53 0.98
C VAL A 74 7.78 2.92 -0.49
N GLU A 75 8.51 3.99 -0.77
CA GLU A 75 8.73 4.48 -2.13
C GLU A 75 9.39 3.42 -3.02
N GLU A 76 10.56 2.91 -2.62
CA GLU A 76 11.31 1.97 -3.44
C GLU A 76 10.57 0.63 -3.60
N THR A 77 9.87 0.18 -2.56
CA THR A 77 9.01 -1.02 -2.63
C THR A 77 7.89 -0.86 -3.65
N ILE A 78 7.16 0.25 -3.62
CA ILE A 78 6.05 0.49 -4.55
C ILE A 78 6.58 0.69 -5.98
N LYS A 79 7.70 1.36 -6.19
CA LYS A 79 8.34 1.52 -7.50
C LYS A 79 8.67 0.18 -8.17
N ILE A 80 9.11 -0.82 -7.43
CA ILE A 80 9.33 -2.18 -7.97
C ILE A 80 8.03 -2.76 -8.51
N MET A 81 6.92 -2.56 -7.82
CA MET A 81 5.62 -3.04 -8.27
C MET A 81 5.04 -2.21 -9.42
N GLU A 82 5.21 -0.87 -9.41
CA GLU A 82 4.83 0.03 -10.51
C GLU A 82 5.60 -0.24 -11.80
N ASN A 83 6.87 -0.65 -11.69
CA ASN A 83 7.72 -0.99 -12.85
C ASN A 83 7.50 -2.44 -13.34
N SER A 84 6.54 -3.17 -12.77
CA SER A 84 6.22 -4.55 -13.15
C SER A 84 4.88 -4.63 -13.89
N PRO A 85 4.81 -5.35 -15.04
CA PRO A 85 3.55 -5.54 -15.77
C PRO A 85 2.56 -6.47 -15.04
N LEU A 86 2.94 -7.04 -13.90
CA LEU A 86 2.11 -7.98 -13.15
C LEU A 86 0.98 -7.29 -12.40
N PHE A 87 1.25 -6.13 -11.77
CA PHE A 87 0.33 -5.45 -10.89
C PHE A 87 -0.51 -4.37 -11.60
N ASN A 88 -1.57 -3.93 -10.97
CA ASN A 88 -2.40 -2.82 -11.47
C ASN A 88 -1.89 -1.49 -10.91
N ALA A 89 -0.70 -1.10 -11.29
CA ALA A 89 -0.06 0.18 -10.97
C ALA A 89 1.04 0.44 -12.01
N GLY A 90 1.31 1.69 -12.36
CA GLY A 90 2.37 2.03 -13.31
C GLY A 90 2.28 1.22 -14.61
N LEU A 91 3.36 0.50 -15.00
CA LEU A 91 3.49 -0.28 -16.23
C LEU A 91 2.40 -1.36 -16.42
N GLY A 92 1.84 -1.89 -15.34
CA GLY A 92 0.81 -2.93 -15.41
C GLY A 92 -0.61 -2.42 -15.16
N ALA A 93 -0.81 -1.10 -15.16
CA ALA A 93 -2.09 -0.49 -14.87
C ALA A 93 -3.21 -0.93 -15.82
N VAL A 94 -4.42 -1.03 -15.29
CA VAL A 94 -5.63 -1.25 -16.11
C VAL A 94 -5.94 -0.01 -16.95
N LEU A 95 -6.69 -0.23 -18.05
CA LEU A 95 -6.99 0.84 -18.98
C LEU A 95 -8.38 1.42 -18.75
N THR A 96 -8.49 2.71 -19.03
CA THR A 96 -9.75 3.45 -19.13
C THR A 96 -10.61 2.96 -20.30
N ASN A 97 -11.84 3.45 -20.40
CA ASN A 97 -12.68 3.20 -21.55
C ASN A 97 -12.05 3.66 -22.88
N ASP A 98 -11.18 4.66 -22.84
CA ASP A 98 -10.49 5.19 -24.04
C ASP A 98 -9.20 4.44 -24.38
N GLU A 99 -8.95 3.27 -23.72
CA GLU A 99 -7.76 2.43 -23.91
C GLU A 99 -6.44 3.15 -23.52
N THR A 100 -6.52 4.12 -22.63
CA THR A 100 -5.38 4.83 -22.03
C THR A 100 -5.22 4.47 -20.56
N VAL A 101 -4.05 4.73 -19.96
CA VAL A 101 -3.92 4.68 -18.51
C VAL A 101 -4.33 6.01 -17.87
N SER A 102 -4.76 5.91 -16.61
CA SER A 102 -5.02 7.03 -15.73
C SER A 102 -4.62 6.57 -14.33
N LEU A 103 -3.53 7.10 -13.80
CA LEU A 103 -2.81 6.59 -12.64
C LEU A 103 -3.12 7.45 -11.41
N ASP A 104 -3.27 6.77 -10.27
CA ASP A 104 -3.57 7.38 -8.98
C ASP A 104 -2.57 6.86 -7.95
N ALA A 105 -2.08 7.71 -7.05
CA ALA A 105 -1.26 7.31 -5.91
C ALA A 105 -1.42 8.27 -4.74
N SER A 106 -1.17 7.77 -3.53
CA SER A 106 -1.03 8.60 -2.34
C SER A 106 0.04 8.06 -1.41
N PHE A 107 0.57 8.95 -0.61
CA PHE A 107 1.52 8.68 0.45
C PHE A 107 1.18 9.51 1.69
N MET A 108 1.37 8.93 2.87
CA MET A 108 1.19 9.64 4.14
C MET A 108 2.27 9.24 5.13
N GLU A 109 2.81 10.24 5.83
CA GLU A 109 3.80 10.11 6.89
C GLU A 109 3.13 10.25 8.26
N GLY A 110 3.30 9.25 9.12
CA GLY A 110 2.62 9.20 10.40
C GLY A 110 3.21 10.11 11.48
N SER A 111 4.45 10.57 11.32
CA SER A 111 5.15 11.40 12.31
C SER A 111 4.56 12.81 12.45
N ASN A 112 4.03 13.36 11.38
CA ASN A 112 3.56 14.75 11.29
C ASN A 112 2.21 14.88 10.55
N LEU A 113 1.63 13.76 10.10
CA LEU A 113 0.42 13.65 9.30
C LEU A 113 0.51 14.34 7.92
N ASN A 114 1.72 14.61 7.44
CA ASN A 114 1.92 15.11 6.09
C ASN A 114 1.53 14.06 5.07
N ALA A 115 0.92 14.50 4.00
CA ALA A 115 0.46 13.62 2.95
C ALA A 115 0.56 14.27 1.58
N GLY A 116 0.71 13.44 0.56
CA GLY A 116 0.65 13.87 -0.82
C GLY A 116 -0.04 12.82 -1.68
N ALA A 117 -0.70 13.27 -2.73
CA ALA A 117 -1.42 12.41 -3.64
C ALA A 117 -1.47 12.98 -5.06
N ILE A 118 -1.59 12.09 -6.03
CA ILE A 118 -1.93 12.43 -7.41
C ILE A 118 -3.09 11.56 -7.87
N ALA A 119 -3.95 12.10 -8.73
CA ALA A 119 -5.06 11.39 -9.32
C ALA A 119 -5.19 11.69 -10.81
N GLY A 120 -5.43 10.66 -11.63
CA GLY A 120 -5.69 10.83 -13.05
C GLY A 120 -4.46 11.18 -13.90
N SER A 121 -3.25 10.95 -13.43
CA SER A 121 -2.01 11.15 -14.21
C SER A 121 -1.95 10.21 -15.41
N GLN A 122 -1.39 10.69 -16.52
CA GLN A 122 -1.24 9.90 -17.75
C GLN A 122 0.22 9.66 -18.17
N TYR A 123 1.18 10.36 -17.55
CA TYR A 123 2.57 10.37 -18.00
C TYR A 123 3.58 10.06 -16.92
N ILE A 124 3.22 10.13 -15.62
CA ILE A 124 4.15 9.90 -14.51
C ILE A 124 4.55 8.43 -14.45
N LYS A 125 5.85 8.14 -14.58
CA LYS A 125 6.39 6.77 -14.60
C LYS A 125 6.13 6.04 -13.28
N ASN A 126 6.45 6.72 -12.17
CA ASN A 126 6.26 6.21 -10.82
C ASN A 126 5.33 7.15 -10.02
N PRO A 127 4.02 6.90 -10.05
CA PRO A 127 3.02 7.70 -9.35
C PRO A 127 3.30 7.91 -7.86
N ILE A 128 3.85 6.91 -7.16
CA ILE A 128 4.19 7.04 -5.74
C ILE A 128 5.23 8.14 -5.48
N SER A 129 6.27 8.26 -6.33
CA SER A 129 7.27 9.31 -6.18
C SER A 129 6.66 10.70 -6.38
N ALA A 130 5.69 10.83 -7.28
CA ALA A 130 4.97 12.09 -7.45
C ALA A 130 4.08 12.43 -6.25
N ALA A 131 3.40 11.44 -5.65
CA ALA A 131 2.66 11.65 -4.42
C ALA A 131 3.57 12.15 -3.28
N ILE A 132 4.74 11.57 -3.12
CA ILE A 132 5.75 12.01 -2.14
C ILE A 132 6.27 13.42 -2.47
N SER A 133 6.53 13.74 -3.74
CA SER A 133 6.96 15.08 -4.15
C SER A 133 5.84 16.12 -3.90
N VAL A 134 4.57 15.79 -4.11
CA VAL A 134 3.45 16.67 -3.74
C VAL A 134 3.49 17.01 -2.26
N MET A 135 3.74 16.02 -1.40
CA MET A 135 3.86 16.22 0.04
C MET A 135 5.06 17.11 0.41
N ASN A 136 6.23 16.86 -0.18
CA ASN A 136 7.48 17.49 0.22
C ASN A 136 7.72 18.86 -0.42
N ASP A 137 7.28 19.05 -1.68
CA ASP A 137 7.70 20.16 -2.55
C ASP A 137 6.54 21.09 -2.92
N SER A 138 5.34 20.88 -2.36
CA SER A 138 4.18 21.73 -2.63
C SER A 138 3.38 22.06 -1.35
N PRO A 139 2.57 23.13 -1.35
CA PRO A 139 1.65 23.42 -0.25
C PRO A 139 0.34 22.60 -0.34
N HIS A 140 0.22 21.72 -1.32
CA HIS A 140 -1.00 20.95 -1.61
C HIS A 140 -0.89 19.53 -1.10
N VAL A 141 -2.04 18.88 -0.89
CA VAL A 141 -2.11 17.46 -0.54
C VAL A 141 -2.45 16.61 -1.76
N LEU A 142 -3.25 17.12 -2.70
CA LEU A 142 -3.71 16.34 -3.84
C LEU A 142 -3.68 17.19 -5.12
N LEU A 143 -2.98 16.69 -6.14
CA LEU A 143 -2.99 17.23 -7.50
C LEU A 143 -3.66 16.23 -8.45
N SER A 144 -4.23 16.73 -9.57
CA SER A 144 -4.95 15.85 -10.47
C SER A 144 -4.68 16.13 -11.95
N SER A 145 -4.80 15.07 -12.75
CA SER A 145 -4.79 15.12 -14.22
C SER A 145 -3.58 15.86 -14.79
N GLU A 146 -3.80 16.76 -15.77
CA GLU A 146 -2.76 17.54 -16.43
C GLU A 146 -1.91 18.35 -15.42
N GLY A 147 -2.53 18.92 -14.38
CA GLY A 147 -1.82 19.66 -13.34
C GLY A 147 -0.86 18.79 -12.52
N ALA A 148 -1.19 17.51 -12.29
CA ALA A 148 -0.28 16.57 -11.64
C ALA A 148 0.90 16.20 -12.56
N ASP A 149 0.65 16.01 -13.86
CA ASP A 149 1.68 15.73 -14.85
C ASP A 149 2.63 16.92 -15.04
N GLU A 150 2.10 18.15 -15.12
CA GLU A 150 2.90 19.38 -15.18
C GLU A 150 3.77 19.59 -13.94
N PHE A 151 3.22 19.32 -12.75
CA PHE A 151 3.97 19.38 -11.51
C PHE A 151 5.14 18.37 -11.52
N ALA A 152 4.88 17.12 -11.91
CA ALA A 152 5.92 16.09 -11.97
C ALA A 152 7.07 16.47 -12.92
N ILE A 153 6.74 17.02 -14.10
CA ILE A 153 7.75 17.53 -15.06
C ILE A 153 8.57 18.66 -14.42
N LYS A 154 7.90 19.61 -13.74
CA LYS A 154 8.58 20.72 -13.08
C LYS A 154 9.51 20.26 -11.96
N MET A 155 9.15 19.20 -11.24
CA MET A 155 9.98 18.60 -10.18
C MET A 155 11.08 17.67 -10.73
N GLY A 156 11.15 17.46 -12.06
CA GLY A 156 12.16 16.62 -12.69
C GLY A 156 11.92 15.11 -12.51
N LEU A 157 10.69 14.71 -12.25
CA LEU A 157 10.33 13.30 -12.13
C LEU A 157 10.27 12.63 -13.51
N ASP A 158 10.57 11.33 -13.55
CA ASP A 158 10.52 10.55 -14.78
C ASP A 158 9.08 10.50 -15.34
N THR A 159 8.94 10.85 -16.62
CA THR A 159 7.69 10.74 -17.36
C THR A 159 7.84 9.84 -18.58
N MET A 160 6.77 9.19 -18.96
CA MET A 160 6.69 8.27 -20.07
C MET A 160 5.47 8.57 -20.95
N PRO A 161 5.53 8.31 -22.27
CA PRO A 161 4.32 8.39 -23.09
C PRO A 161 3.29 7.36 -22.60
N ASN A 162 1.99 7.69 -22.72
CA ASN A 162 0.91 6.82 -22.22
C ASN A 162 0.99 5.37 -22.76
N SER A 163 1.50 5.21 -24.00
CA SER A 163 1.75 3.90 -24.62
C SER A 163 2.73 3.00 -23.87
N TYR A 164 3.64 3.57 -23.07
CA TYR A 164 4.59 2.81 -22.26
C TYR A 164 3.89 1.89 -21.25
N PHE A 165 2.79 2.34 -20.68
CA PHE A 165 2.06 1.63 -19.62
C PHE A 165 1.13 0.54 -20.18
N ILE A 166 0.83 0.57 -21.48
CA ILE A 166 -0.13 -0.32 -22.12
C ILE A 166 0.48 -1.70 -22.35
N THR A 167 -0.08 -2.72 -21.69
CA THR A 167 0.27 -4.12 -21.93
C THR A 167 -0.82 -4.80 -22.74
N GLU A 168 -0.45 -5.80 -23.58
CA GLU A 168 -1.42 -6.58 -24.37
C GLU A 168 -2.49 -7.24 -23.47
N ARG A 169 -2.08 -7.75 -22.30
CA ARG A 169 -3.01 -8.32 -21.31
C ARG A 169 -4.08 -7.30 -20.88
N ARG A 170 -3.69 -6.06 -20.60
CA ARG A 170 -4.63 -5.01 -20.16
C ARG A 170 -5.50 -4.51 -21.30
N LEU A 171 -4.95 -4.42 -22.51
CA LEU A 171 -5.70 -4.07 -23.70
C LEU A 171 -6.81 -5.11 -24.00
N ASN A 172 -6.48 -6.40 -23.93
CA ASN A 172 -7.46 -7.47 -24.08
C ASN A 172 -8.52 -7.45 -22.96
N SER A 173 -8.11 -7.15 -21.72
CA SER A 173 -9.04 -7.04 -20.59
C SER A 173 -10.06 -5.90 -20.77
N VAL A 174 -9.62 -4.70 -21.17
CA VAL A 174 -10.55 -3.57 -21.36
C VAL A 174 -11.49 -3.79 -22.55
N ARG A 175 -11.02 -4.40 -23.63
CA ARG A 175 -11.88 -4.74 -24.78
C ARG A 175 -12.95 -5.76 -24.40
N LYS A 176 -12.58 -6.79 -23.63
CA LYS A 176 -13.54 -7.74 -23.07
C LYS A 176 -14.55 -7.07 -22.13
N ALA A 177 -14.08 -6.15 -21.27
CA ALA A 177 -14.96 -5.40 -20.37
C ALA A 177 -15.96 -4.51 -21.13
N LYS A 178 -15.53 -3.83 -22.20
CA LYS A 178 -16.41 -3.05 -23.09
C LYS A 178 -17.48 -3.92 -23.73
N GLU A 179 -17.13 -5.13 -24.17
CA GLU A 179 -18.09 -6.06 -24.72
C GLU A 179 -19.07 -6.54 -23.65
N ASN A 180 -18.60 -6.86 -22.45
CA ASN A 180 -19.47 -7.22 -21.33
C ASN A 180 -20.42 -6.08 -20.93
N ASP A 181 -19.94 -4.82 -20.87
CA ASP A 181 -20.81 -3.66 -20.63
C ASP A 181 -21.92 -3.55 -21.68
N ARG A 182 -21.59 -3.80 -22.95
CA ARG A 182 -22.59 -3.82 -24.01
C ARG A 182 -23.60 -4.94 -23.83
N LEU A 183 -23.17 -6.11 -23.36
CA LEU A 183 -24.02 -7.26 -23.05
C LEU A 183 -24.77 -7.07 -21.72
N ALA A 184 -24.19 -6.42 -20.73
CA ALA A 184 -24.83 -6.15 -19.42
C ALA A 184 -26.03 -5.19 -19.52
N VAL A 185 -26.16 -4.42 -20.59
CA VAL A 185 -27.40 -3.71 -20.93
C VAL A 185 -28.55 -4.72 -21.19
N VAL A 186 -28.20 -5.96 -21.56
CA VAL A 186 -29.13 -7.06 -21.81
C VAL A 186 -29.23 -8.03 -20.63
N ASP A 187 -28.12 -8.21 -19.87
CA ASP A 187 -28.06 -9.06 -18.68
C ASP A 187 -27.24 -8.39 -17.57
N PRO A 188 -27.89 -7.84 -16.52
CA PRO A 188 -27.22 -7.09 -15.43
C PRO A 188 -26.32 -7.94 -14.53
N PHE A 189 -26.26 -9.27 -14.67
CA PHE A 189 -25.42 -10.15 -13.85
C PHE A 189 -24.03 -10.44 -14.44
N ILE A 190 -23.67 -9.86 -15.59
CA ILE A 190 -22.38 -10.05 -16.27
C ILE A 190 -21.38 -8.92 -15.91
N ASN A 191 -21.22 -8.56 -14.66
CA ASN A 191 -20.22 -7.56 -14.27
C ASN A 191 -19.06 -8.22 -13.52
N ASP A 192 -17.95 -8.50 -14.24
CA ASP A 192 -16.69 -8.97 -13.66
C ASP A 192 -15.69 -7.78 -13.61
N TYR A 193 -15.82 -6.92 -12.61
CA TYR A 193 -14.86 -5.84 -12.36
C TYR A 193 -13.60 -6.43 -11.72
N LYS A 194 -12.45 -6.35 -12.42
CA LYS A 194 -11.16 -6.76 -11.87
C LYS A 194 -10.50 -5.57 -11.21
N TYR A 195 -10.32 -5.68 -9.92
CA TYR A 195 -9.59 -4.76 -9.08
C TYR A 195 -8.12 -5.17 -8.98
N GLY A 196 -7.35 -4.31 -8.47
CA GLY A 196 -5.97 -4.51 -8.08
C GLY A 196 -5.40 -3.13 -7.76
N THR A 197 -4.50 -3.07 -6.82
CA THR A 197 -3.86 -1.86 -6.33
C THR A 197 -2.60 -2.34 -5.65
N VAL A 198 -1.50 -1.62 -5.72
CA VAL A 198 -0.32 -1.95 -4.91
C VAL A 198 -0.25 -1.03 -3.71
N GLY A 199 0.27 -1.53 -2.61
CA GLY A 199 0.46 -0.73 -1.42
C GLY A 199 1.55 -1.27 -0.52
N CYS A 200 2.05 -0.38 0.33
CA CYS A 200 3.11 -0.67 1.28
C CYS A 200 2.89 0.14 2.56
N VAL A 201 3.12 -0.51 3.70
CA VAL A 201 3.24 0.13 5.01
C VAL A 201 4.55 -0.29 5.63
N ALA A 202 5.30 0.66 6.15
CA ALA A 202 6.59 0.41 6.80
C ALA A 202 6.73 1.19 8.11
N ILE A 203 7.44 0.60 9.07
CA ILE A 203 7.90 1.24 10.31
C ILE A 203 9.42 1.19 10.35
N ASP A 204 10.06 2.34 10.58
CA ASP A 204 11.51 2.45 10.64
C ASP A 204 12.05 2.36 12.08
N LYS A 205 13.39 2.37 12.23
CA LYS A 205 14.08 2.30 13.53
C LYS A 205 13.72 3.40 14.52
N ASN A 206 13.18 4.51 14.02
CA ASN A 206 12.75 5.64 14.86
C ASN A 206 11.24 5.53 15.23
N GLY A 207 10.57 4.43 14.86
CA GLY A 207 9.14 4.24 15.07
C GLY A 207 8.27 5.05 14.12
N ASN A 208 8.84 5.65 13.05
CA ASN A 208 8.05 6.36 12.08
C ASN A 208 7.33 5.39 11.14
N ILE A 209 6.04 5.58 11.02
CA ILE A 209 5.16 4.80 10.15
C ILE A 209 4.89 5.60 8.89
N SER A 210 5.06 4.96 7.74
CA SER A 210 4.65 5.51 6.44
C SER A 210 3.75 4.51 5.70
N SER A 211 2.78 5.05 4.97
CA SER A 211 1.89 4.27 4.11
C SER A 211 1.80 4.87 2.72
N GLY A 212 1.78 4.01 1.72
CA GLY A 212 1.60 4.41 0.33
C GLY A 212 0.71 3.43 -0.43
N THR A 213 -0.02 3.96 -1.42
CA THR A 213 -0.91 3.19 -2.28
C THR A 213 -0.81 3.72 -3.70
N SER A 214 -0.77 2.83 -4.72
CA SER A 214 -0.70 3.21 -6.13
C SER A 214 -1.54 2.28 -7.00
N THR A 215 -2.23 2.85 -8.01
CA THR A 215 -3.19 2.09 -8.83
C THR A 215 -3.44 2.69 -10.21
N GLY A 216 -3.88 1.85 -11.14
CA GLY A 216 -4.59 2.26 -12.36
C GLY A 216 -6.11 2.37 -12.18
N GLY A 217 -6.65 2.07 -11.00
CA GLY A 217 -8.08 2.05 -10.72
C GLY A 217 -8.76 0.77 -11.20
N THR A 218 -9.95 0.88 -11.80
CA THR A 218 -10.74 -0.24 -12.31
C THR A 218 -10.68 -0.33 -13.84
N THR A 219 -10.70 -1.55 -14.37
CA THR A 219 -10.75 -1.79 -15.82
C THR A 219 -11.99 -1.12 -16.43
N ASN A 220 -11.80 -0.46 -17.57
CA ASN A 220 -12.88 0.22 -18.30
C ASN A 220 -13.49 1.42 -17.56
N LYS A 221 -12.76 2.03 -16.59
CA LYS A 221 -13.22 3.22 -15.88
C LYS A 221 -13.50 4.37 -16.87
N LYS A 222 -14.52 5.17 -16.57
CA LYS A 222 -15.06 6.25 -17.43
C LYS A 222 -15.04 7.58 -16.67
N TRP A 223 -15.15 8.69 -17.41
CA TRP A 223 -15.42 10.03 -16.88
C TRP A 223 -14.43 10.51 -15.82
N GLY A 224 -13.16 10.10 -15.90
CA GLY A 224 -12.16 10.46 -14.91
C GLY A 224 -12.40 9.82 -13.53
N ARG A 225 -12.99 8.60 -13.49
CA ARG A 225 -13.24 7.90 -12.21
C ARG A 225 -11.98 7.78 -11.39
N ILE A 226 -12.06 8.19 -10.14
CA ILE A 226 -11.04 8.07 -9.10
C ILE A 226 -11.58 7.10 -8.03
N GLY A 227 -10.74 6.16 -7.59
CA GLY A 227 -11.03 5.24 -6.49
C GLY A 227 -10.54 5.77 -5.14
N ASP A 228 -10.40 4.86 -4.19
CA ASP A 228 -9.94 5.14 -2.83
C ASP A 228 -8.43 5.43 -2.73
N ALA A 229 -7.61 4.84 -3.61
CA ALA A 229 -6.16 4.86 -3.52
C ALA A 229 -5.54 6.27 -3.34
N PRO A 230 -5.95 7.34 -4.06
CA PRO A 230 -5.38 8.66 -3.86
C PRO A 230 -6.07 9.46 -2.73
N ILE A 231 -7.06 8.90 -2.04
CA ILE A 231 -7.84 9.60 -1.02
C ILE A 231 -7.33 9.22 0.37
N ILE A 232 -6.65 10.18 1.03
CA ILE A 232 -6.19 10.03 2.41
C ILE A 232 -7.37 9.75 3.34
N GLY A 233 -7.24 8.72 4.15
CA GLY A 233 -8.28 8.19 5.02
C GLY A 233 -9.16 7.11 4.38
N ALA A 234 -9.20 7.00 3.05
CA ALA A 234 -9.94 5.94 2.36
C ALA A 234 -9.05 4.76 1.96
N GLY A 235 -8.08 5.00 1.08
CA GLY A 235 -7.13 3.99 0.60
C GLY A 235 -5.79 3.98 1.32
N THR A 236 -5.41 5.09 1.95
CA THR A 236 -4.11 5.28 2.60
C THR A 236 -4.28 6.09 3.87
N TYR A 237 -3.65 5.66 4.96
CA TYR A 237 -3.56 6.44 6.20
C TYR A 237 -2.30 6.06 6.98
N ALA A 238 -1.67 7.02 7.65
CA ALA A 238 -0.57 6.78 8.59
C ALA A 238 -0.61 7.76 9.77
N ASN A 239 -0.38 7.24 10.98
CA ASN A 239 -0.23 8.02 12.20
C ASN A 239 0.61 7.21 13.19
N ASN A 240 1.75 7.77 13.64
CA ASN A 240 2.67 7.12 14.58
C ASN A 240 2.02 6.77 15.93
N GLU A 241 0.92 7.43 16.30
CA GLU A 241 0.21 7.14 17.54
C GLU A 241 -0.59 5.83 17.47
N CYS A 242 -0.91 5.34 16.26
CA CYS A 242 -1.73 4.14 16.11
C CYS A 242 -1.23 3.17 15.05
N CYS A 243 -1.25 3.53 13.75
CA CYS A 243 -1.00 2.58 12.67
C CYS A 243 -0.76 3.25 11.31
N GLY A 244 -0.28 2.43 10.35
CA GLY A 244 -0.35 2.71 8.91
C GLY A 244 -1.25 1.69 8.23
N ILE A 245 -2.03 2.14 7.22
CA ILE A 245 -2.98 1.31 6.47
C ILE A 245 -2.88 1.62 4.98
N SER A 246 -2.87 0.56 4.16
CA SER A 246 -3.06 0.64 2.71
C SER A 246 -4.15 -0.35 2.27
N ALA A 247 -5.04 0.10 1.40
CA ALA A 247 -6.24 -0.64 1.00
C ALA A 247 -6.25 -0.99 -0.49
N THR A 248 -7.00 -2.02 -0.84
CA THR A 248 -7.23 -2.48 -2.21
C THR A 248 -8.61 -3.13 -2.33
N GLY A 249 -9.38 -2.80 -3.36
CA GLY A 249 -10.71 -3.36 -3.55
C GLY A 249 -11.63 -2.49 -4.39
N TRP A 250 -12.92 -2.59 -4.14
CA TRP A 250 -13.92 -1.77 -4.81
C TRP A 250 -13.97 -0.36 -4.20
N GLY A 251 -13.22 0.57 -4.79
CA GLY A 251 -12.91 1.89 -4.25
C GLY A 251 -14.10 2.70 -3.78
N GLU A 252 -15.25 2.62 -4.45
CA GLU A 252 -16.47 3.33 -4.09
C GLU A 252 -16.97 2.96 -2.67
N HIS A 253 -16.77 1.70 -2.27
CA HIS A 253 -17.14 1.24 -0.93
C HIS A 253 -16.09 1.63 0.12
N PHE A 254 -14.82 1.65 -0.27
CA PHE A 254 -13.72 2.10 0.61
C PHE A 254 -13.79 3.61 0.88
N ILE A 255 -14.10 4.43 -0.14
CA ILE A 255 -14.33 5.87 0.03
C ILE A 255 -15.52 6.13 0.96
N ARG A 256 -16.67 5.50 0.72
CA ARG A 256 -17.90 5.74 1.50
C ARG A 256 -17.79 5.32 2.96
N ASN A 257 -16.95 4.33 3.27
CA ASN A 257 -16.69 3.87 4.63
C ASN A 257 -15.42 4.49 5.24
N VAL A 258 -14.65 5.31 4.49
CA VAL A 258 -13.39 5.95 4.92
C VAL A 258 -12.45 4.91 5.57
N VAL A 259 -12.25 3.77 4.88
CA VAL A 259 -11.78 2.51 5.48
C VAL A 259 -10.45 2.64 6.21
N ALA A 260 -9.44 3.29 5.59
CA ALA A 260 -8.12 3.41 6.22
C ALA A 260 -8.16 4.21 7.53
N TYR A 261 -8.93 5.29 7.58
CA TYR A 261 -9.12 6.06 8.81
C TYR A 261 -10.06 5.38 9.80
N ASP A 262 -11.10 4.67 9.33
CA ASP A 262 -12.01 3.91 10.21
C ASP A 262 -11.24 2.86 11.03
N ILE A 263 -10.25 2.18 10.43
CA ILE A 263 -9.36 1.26 11.13
C ILE A 263 -8.53 2.02 12.18
N ALA A 264 -7.88 3.11 11.79
CA ALA A 264 -7.08 3.92 12.70
C ALA A 264 -7.92 4.48 13.87
N ALA A 265 -9.13 4.93 13.59
CA ALA A 265 -10.06 5.43 14.60
C ALA A 265 -10.50 4.35 15.61
N GLN A 266 -10.73 3.11 15.17
CA GLN A 266 -11.04 2.00 16.07
C GLN A 266 -9.87 1.67 16.99
N ILE A 267 -8.62 1.73 16.49
CA ILE A 267 -7.42 1.55 17.32
C ILE A 267 -7.29 2.71 18.32
N MET A 268 -7.41 3.97 17.87
CA MET A 268 -7.20 5.16 18.71
C MET A 268 -8.29 5.35 19.78
N TYR A 269 -9.54 5.05 19.47
CA TYR A 269 -10.67 5.42 20.34
C TYR A 269 -11.30 4.23 21.06
N ASN A 270 -11.09 3.01 20.59
CA ASN A 270 -11.69 1.81 21.15
C ASN A 270 -10.66 0.77 21.63
N ASP A 271 -9.35 1.07 21.56
CA ASP A 271 -8.25 0.16 21.92
C ASP A 271 -8.31 -1.20 21.17
N GLU A 272 -8.85 -1.22 19.95
CA GLU A 272 -8.94 -2.42 19.14
C GLU A 272 -7.54 -2.82 18.61
N SER A 273 -7.30 -4.12 18.47
CA SER A 273 -6.13 -4.57 17.71
C SER A 273 -6.28 -4.24 16.24
N ILE A 274 -5.15 -4.03 15.54
CA ILE A 274 -5.17 -3.72 14.10
C ILE A 274 -5.89 -4.79 13.27
N THR A 275 -5.78 -6.06 13.67
CA THR A 275 -6.48 -7.18 13.02
C THR A 275 -7.99 -7.10 13.18
N GLU A 276 -8.48 -6.87 14.41
CA GLU A 276 -9.93 -6.76 14.67
C GLU A 276 -10.53 -5.50 14.03
N ALA A 277 -9.83 -4.36 14.11
CA ALA A 277 -10.26 -3.13 13.43
C ALA A 277 -10.35 -3.32 11.90
N SER A 278 -9.36 -4.01 11.29
CA SER A 278 -9.37 -4.34 9.86
C SER A 278 -10.55 -5.22 9.48
N LYS A 279 -10.83 -6.29 10.23
CA LYS A 279 -11.97 -7.18 10.00
C LYS A 279 -13.30 -6.43 10.10
N LYS A 280 -13.50 -5.64 11.15
CA LYS A 280 -14.72 -4.85 11.34
C LYS A 280 -14.96 -3.84 10.22
N SER A 281 -13.89 -3.17 9.74
CA SER A 281 -14.01 -2.23 8.63
C SER A 281 -14.34 -2.93 7.32
N LEU A 282 -13.74 -4.10 7.04
CA LEU A 282 -14.10 -4.92 5.87
C LEU A 282 -15.51 -5.48 5.95
N GLU A 283 -16.04 -5.79 7.14
CA GLU A 283 -17.47 -6.13 7.32
C GLU A 283 -18.39 -4.98 6.94
N LYS A 284 -18.02 -3.71 7.24
CA LYS A 284 -18.79 -2.54 6.82
C LYS A 284 -18.77 -2.42 5.29
N VAL A 285 -17.61 -2.62 4.66
CA VAL A 285 -17.47 -2.67 3.19
C VAL A 285 -18.39 -3.74 2.61
N MET A 286 -18.37 -4.95 3.15
CA MET A 286 -19.23 -6.07 2.70
C MET A 286 -20.72 -5.76 2.86
N LYS A 287 -21.14 -5.16 3.97
CA LYS A 287 -22.54 -4.74 4.21
C LYS A 287 -23.03 -3.70 3.19
N THR A 288 -22.14 -2.91 2.61
CA THR A 288 -22.48 -1.97 1.55
C THR A 288 -22.40 -2.57 0.15
N GLY A 289 -22.04 -3.86 0.03
CA GLY A 289 -21.97 -4.61 -1.24
C GLY A 289 -20.58 -4.60 -1.89
N GLY A 290 -19.53 -4.16 -1.18
CA GLY A 290 -18.15 -4.13 -1.66
C GLY A 290 -17.31 -5.30 -1.18
N ASP A 291 -16.17 -5.46 -1.81
CA ASP A 291 -15.14 -6.43 -1.46
C ASP A 291 -13.73 -5.82 -1.61
N GLY A 292 -12.73 -6.47 -1.00
CA GLY A 292 -11.34 -6.04 -1.08
C GLY A 292 -10.51 -6.55 0.09
N GLY A 293 -9.43 -5.83 0.40
CA GLY A 293 -8.55 -6.14 1.51
C GLY A 293 -7.77 -4.92 1.97
N VAL A 294 -7.12 -5.08 3.10
CA VAL A 294 -6.24 -4.07 3.70
C VAL A 294 -4.97 -4.73 4.21
N ILE A 295 -3.89 -4.01 4.16
CA ILE A 295 -2.69 -4.29 4.94
C ILE A 295 -2.47 -3.17 5.95
N GLY A 296 -1.86 -3.49 7.08
CA GLY A 296 -1.50 -2.49 8.07
C GLY A 296 -0.45 -2.95 9.04
N LEU A 297 0.24 -1.97 9.63
CA LEU A 297 1.14 -2.13 10.78
C LEU A 297 0.67 -1.18 11.88
N ASP A 298 0.54 -1.68 13.12
CA ASP A 298 0.39 -0.80 14.27
C ASP A 298 1.76 -0.26 14.74
N LYS A 299 1.75 0.67 15.68
CA LYS A 299 2.96 1.29 16.24
C LYS A 299 3.91 0.31 16.94
N ASN A 300 3.45 -0.90 17.25
CA ASN A 300 4.24 -1.94 17.90
C ASN A 300 4.79 -2.96 16.87
N GLY A 301 4.54 -2.76 15.57
CA GLY A 301 4.93 -3.68 14.51
C GLY A 301 4.00 -4.88 14.31
N ASN A 302 2.85 -4.94 14.99
CA ASN A 302 1.85 -5.97 14.71
C ASN A 302 1.25 -5.76 13.32
N VAL A 303 1.17 -6.85 12.55
CA VAL A 303 0.71 -6.82 11.15
C VAL A 303 -0.74 -7.27 11.02
N SER A 304 -1.47 -6.61 10.11
CA SER A 304 -2.76 -7.06 9.60
C SER A 304 -2.69 -7.21 8.08
N MET A 305 -3.25 -8.31 7.54
CA MET A 305 -3.35 -8.60 6.11
C MET A 305 -4.73 -9.22 5.84
N GLU A 306 -5.79 -8.46 6.11
CA GLU A 306 -7.17 -8.95 6.08
C GLU A 306 -7.83 -8.67 4.72
N PHE A 307 -8.64 -9.60 4.24
CA PHE A 307 -9.40 -9.47 2.98
C PHE A 307 -10.64 -10.38 2.96
N ASN A 308 -11.66 -10.00 2.20
CA ASN A 308 -12.90 -10.74 2.00
C ASN A 308 -13.12 -11.19 0.54
N THR A 309 -12.05 -11.20 -0.25
CA THR A 309 -11.99 -11.72 -1.62
C THR A 309 -11.42 -13.14 -1.68
N ALA A 310 -11.37 -13.76 -2.85
CA ALA A 310 -10.80 -15.10 -3.05
C ALA A 310 -9.27 -15.15 -2.82
N GLY A 311 -8.58 -14.02 -2.96
CA GLY A 311 -7.15 -13.91 -2.68
C GLY A 311 -6.69 -12.46 -2.61
N MET A 312 -5.51 -12.28 -2.02
CA MET A 312 -4.75 -11.02 -1.98
C MET A 312 -3.26 -11.32 -2.13
N TYR A 313 -2.62 -10.75 -3.14
CA TYR A 313 -1.16 -10.76 -3.26
C TYR A 313 -0.59 -9.98 -2.09
N ARG A 314 0.23 -10.60 -1.23
CA ARG A 314 0.73 -9.96 -0.03
C ARG A 314 2.07 -10.52 0.44
N ALA A 315 2.89 -9.67 1.05
CA ALA A 315 4.10 -10.11 1.73
C ALA A 315 4.37 -9.26 2.97
N PHE A 316 5.14 -9.83 3.90
CA PHE A 316 5.49 -9.20 5.17
C PHE A 316 6.87 -9.67 5.63
N ILE A 317 7.61 -8.75 6.24
CA ILE A 317 8.80 -9.05 7.05
C ILE A 317 8.71 -8.22 8.33
N GLY A 318 8.75 -8.89 9.47
CA GLY A 318 8.74 -8.27 10.79
C GLY A 318 10.14 -8.08 11.38
N SER A 319 10.21 -7.69 12.65
CA SER A 319 11.46 -7.48 13.39
C SER A 319 12.32 -8.74 13.53
N ASP A 320 11.71 -9.92 13.44
CA ASP A 320 12.37 -11.24 13.44
C ASP A 320 13.06 -11.57 12.11
N GLY A 321 12.81 -10.78 11.05
CA GLY A 321 13.32 -10.99 9.70
C GLY A 321 12.67 -12.16 8.96
N GLU A 322 11.59 -12.77 9.48
CA GLU A 322 10.90 -13.86 8.81
C GLU A 322 10.08 -13.34 7.63
N LEU A 323 10.31 -13.93 6.45
CA LEU A 323 9.61 -13.59 5.22
C LEU A 323 8.30 -14.39 5.08
N ILE A 324 7.20 -13.68 4.92
CA ILE A 324 5.91 -14.25 4.53
C ILE A 324 5.52 -13.72 3.14
N VAL A 325 5.24 -14.63 2.19
CA VAL A 325 4.66 -14.28 0.88
C VAL A 325 3.46 -15.18 0.61
N LYS A 326 2.30 -14.60 0.33
CA LYS A 326 1.06 -15.35 0.13
C LYS A 326 0.21 -14.72 -0.97
N ILE A 327 -0.67 -15.54 -1.59
CA ILE A 327 -1.60 -15.12 -2.64
C ILE A 327 -3.04 -15.45 -2.23
N TYR A 328 -3.33 -16.71 -1.93
CA TYR A 328 -4.67 -17.22 -1.72
C TYR A 328 -5.16 -17.07 -0.28
N SER A 329 -6.46 -17.06 -0.09
CA SER A 329 -7.07 -17.45 1.19
C SER A 329 -6.80 -18.94 1.39
N ASN A 330 -6.36 -19.35 2.54
CA ASN A 330 -5.96 -20.74 2.85
C ASN A 330 -6.95 -21.78 2.36
#